data_48f59e70820c2e9f06b491c0427d2d18
#
_entry.id   48f59e70820c2e9f06b491c0427d2d18
#
_cell.length_a   1.000
_cell.length_b   1.000
_cell.length_c   1.000
_cell.angle_alpha   90.00
_cell.angle_beta   90.00
_cell.angle_gamma   90.00
#
_symmetry.space_group_name_H-M   'P 1'
#
loop_
_entity.id
_entity.type
_entity.pdbx_description
1 polymer ?
#
loop_
_entity_poly.entity_id
_entity_poly.type
_entity_poly.pdbx_seq_one_letter_code
_entity_poly.pdbx_strand_id
1 'polypeptide(L)'
;MKTKIKIYAVIFSAILLTSCTIAGVNTVTLISDCDSLETLKLYSLFSEYHKNKDYASALPYGWQVLSCDKKKFAKWIYYKMEDCLWYLHDSSAVGSEEVKSIEDSILNFYNTAIQYYPDGMAYFQVRKAFVAETWLKLDAETCIAEYQKAADYNPEMDSYYYNRFGQLYIANISDENDYKTKAIDIYSKLAVREPDNAEWPRILSTLVEDIGQLLDIRKKNWELDKENPEKAWIYASECIRSQNYERAIEPLEFLIQKSPETINYWNQLATAYNKVGRLGDAENAYNTLIKLDPNTKDYYFNLGLIYKEQGKLSKSRQYFEIANDKAGGWGMAIFSIGLLYEQAARDCAFDFKTKLVYLLAQDTYRRAVSIDPLLAQARDRIGALSSSVPSKEDWFFHKYKSGDVIQITGDCFTWIGKSITVP
;
A
#
# COMPACT_ATOMS: atom_id res chain seq x y z
N MET A 1 64.20 -33.53 3.09
CA MET A 1 65.18 -33.31 4.20
C MET A 1 64.41 -32.73 5.39
N LYS A 2 64.33 -33.57 6.46
CA LYS A 2 64.18 -33.23 7.91
C LYS A 2 63.08 -32.25 8.30
N THR A 3 61.89 -32.69 8.68
CA THR A 3 61.43 -32.99 10.05
C THR A 3 61.86 -32.01 11.14
N LYS A 4 60.91 -31.32 11.78
CA LYS A 4 60.89 -31.14 13.27
C LYS A 4 59.49 -30.81 13.76
N ILE A 5 58.91 -31.81 14.41
CA ILE A 5 57.79 -31.75 15.36
C ILE A 5 58.28 -31.05 16.62
N LYS A 6 57.52 -30.09 17.17
CA LYS A 6 57.66 -29.70 18.59
C LYS A 6 56.33 -29.74 19.27
N ILE A 7 56.24 -30.72 20.16
CA ILE A 7 55.29 -30.89 21.25
C ILE A 7 55.60 -29.81 22.31
N TYR A 8 54.61 -29.07 22.78
CA TYR A 8 54.71 -28.36 24.08
C TYR A 8 53.57 -28.70 25.00
N ALA A 9 53.99 -28.98 26.21
CA ALA A 9 53.30 -29.60 27.31
C ALA A 9 52.24 -28.67 27.95
N VAL A 10 51.20 -29.34 28.48
CA VAL A 10 50.22 -28.85 29.41
C VAL A 10 50.89 -28.46 30.71
N ILE A 11 50.70 -27.20 31.16
CA ILE A 11 50.96 -26.79 32.55
C ILE A 11 49.62 -26.45 33.21
N PHE A 12 49.17 -27.32 34.11
CA PHE A 12 48.15 -27.04 35.10
C PHE A 12 48.70 -26.06 36.12
N SER A 13 48.07 -24.91 36.23
CA SER A 13 48.33 -23.99 37.32
C SER A 13 47.09 -23.80 38.15
N ALA A 14 47.11 -24.42 39.32
CA ALA A 14 46.13 -24.23 40.36
C ALA A 14 46.24 -22.81 40.93
N ILE A 15 45.20 -22.03 40.85
CA ILE A 15 45.09 -20.75 41.57
C ILE A 15 44.12 -20.95 42.74
N LEU A 16 44.66 -20.72 43.92
CA LEU A 16 43.94 -20.69 45.20
C LEU A 16 42.85 -19.60 45.19
N LEU A 17 41.66 -20.02 45.60
CA LEU A 17 40.53 -19.18 45.95
C LEU A 17 40.80 -18.56 47.33
N THR A 18 41.01 -17.23 47.35
CA THR A 18 40.87 -16.43 48.58
C THR A 18 39.44 -15.88 48.60
N SER A 19 38.68 -16.34 49.60
CA SER A 19 37.34 -15.90 49.92
C SER A 19 37.36 -14.43 50.37
N CYS A 20 36.68 -13.57 49.62
CA CYS A 20 36.25 -12.28 50.11
C CYS A 20 34.74 -12.31 50.25
N THR A 21 34.23 -12.36 51.45
CA THR A 21 32.83 -12.28 51.81
C THR A 21 32.36 -10.83 51.68
N ILE A 22 31.55 -10.56 50.65
CA ILE A 22 30.67 -9.38 50.60
C ILE A 22 29.26 -9.88 50.85
N ALA A 23 28.67 -9.41 51.95
CA ALA A 23 27.32 -9.75 52.35
C ALA A 23 26.32 -9.10 51.37
N GLY A 24 25.35 -9.89 50.91
CA GLY A 24 24.07 -9.39 50.40
C GLY A 24 23.78 -9.59 48.90
N VAL A 25 24.25 -10.66 48.29
CA VAL A 25 23.66 -11.14 47.02
C VAL A 25 23.16 -12.57 47.26
N ASN A 26 21.84 -12.74 47.26
CA ASN A 26 21.25 -14.08 47.21
C ASN A 26 21.77 -14.74 45.94
N THR A 27 22.73 -15.64 46.10
CA THR A 27 23.15 -16.57 45.07
C THR A 27 21.95 -17.40 44.70
N VAL A 28 21.34 -17.09 43.54
CA VAL A 28 20.39 -18.00 42.89
C VAL A 28 21.18 -19.28 42.59
N THR A 29 21.02 -20.27 43.40
CA THR A 29 21.48 -21.64 43.12
C THR A 29 20.87 -22.03 41.79
N LEU A 30 21.70 -22.28 40.77
CA LEU A 30 21.31 -22.89 39.52
C LEU A 30 20.73 -24.29 39.87
N ILE A 31 19.40 -24.39 39.91
CA ILE A 31 18.69 -25.64 40.07
C ILE A 31 18.79 -26.34 38.72
N SER A 32 19.65 -27.35 38.62
CA SER A 32 19.92 -28.05 37.35
C SER A 32 18.86 -29.10 36.97
N ASP A 33 17.90 -29.41 37.86
CA ASP A 33 16.84 -30.40 37.60
C ASP A 33 15.51 -29.95 38.24
N CYS A 34 14.82 -29.00 37.58
CA CYS A 34 13.45 -28.70 37.94
C CYS A 34 12.52 -29.81 37.44
N ASP A 35 11.75 -30.44 38.34
CA ASP A 35 10.67 -31.30 37.90
C ASP A 35 9.50 -30.51 37.27
N SER A 36 8.61 -31.21 36.61
CA SER A 36 7.47 -30.58 35.92
C SER A 36 6.51 -29.84 36.88
N LEU A 37 6.44 -30.27 38.15
CA LEU A 37 5.61 -29.66 39.18
C LEU A 37 6.24 -28.37 39.69
N GLU A 38 7.55 -28.34 39.88
CA GLU A 38 8.29 -27.13 40.29
C GLU A 38 8.16 -26.04 39.22
N THR A 39 8.39 -26.38 37.95
CA THR A 39 8.20 -25.46 36.83
C THR A 39 6.78 -24.89 36.77
N LEU A 40 5.75 -25.69 37.07
CA LEU A 40 4.35 -25.25 37.12
C LEU A 40 4.10 -24.25 38.27
N LYS A 41 4.65 -24.51 39.46
CA LYS A 41 4.55 -23.62 40.61
C LYS A 41 5.18 -22.26 40.32
N LEU A 42 6.39 -22.26 39.77
CA LEU A 42 7.11 -21.05 39.40
C LEU A 42 6.30 -20.22 38.35
N TYR A 43 5.76 -20.89 37.33
CA TYR A 43 4.91 -20.24 36.35
C TYR A 43 3.62 -19.70 36.93
N SER A 44 3.02 -20.39 37.91
CA SER A 44 1.81 -19.92 38.59
C SER A 44 2.09 -18.63 39.38
N LEU A 45 3.19 -18.59 40.14
CA LEU A 45 3.63 -17.39 40.88
C LEU A 45 3.94 -16.24 39.92
N PHE A 46 4.72 -16.49 38.88
CA PHE A 46 4.98 -15.53 37.81
C PHE A 46 3.71 -14.93 37.25
N SER A 47 2.74 -15.79 36.89
CA SER A 47 1.49 -15.36 36.27
C SER A 47 0.60 -14.58 37.23
N GLU A 48 0.61 -14.89 38.52
CA GLU A 48 -0.15 -14.15 39.53
C GLU A 48 0.41 -12.75 39.75
N TYR A 49 1.73 -12.60 39.93
CA TYR A 49 2.37 -11.29 40.04
C TYR A 49 2.19 -10.46 38.75
N HIS A 50 2.36 -11.07 37.57
CA HIS A 50 2.15 -10.39 36.29
C HIS A 50 0.70 -9.88 36.15
N LYS A 51 -0.31 -10.73 36.50
CA LYS A 51 -1.72 -10.36 36.47
C LYS A 51 -2.02 -9.15 37.36
N ASN A 52 -1.36 -9.09 38.52
CA ASN A 52 -1.48 -7.98 39.48
C ASN A 52 -0.63 -6.77 39.09
N LYS A 53 0.07 -6.80 37.94
CA LYS A 53 1.01 -5.78 37.45
C LYS A 53 2.18 -5.50 38.40
N ASP A 54 2.48 -6.44 39.30
CA ASP A 54 3.69 -6.41 40.13
C ASP A 54 4.85 -7.06 39.36
N TYR A 55 5.34 -6.32 38.38
CA TYR A 55 6.33 -6.79 37.42
C TYR A 55 7.70 -7.03 38.04
N ALA A 56 8.04 -6.24 39.05
CA ALA A 56 9.31 -6.41 39.79
C ALA A 56 9.34 -7.75 40.55
N SER A 57 8.22 -8.12 41.21
CA SER A 57 8.09 -9.42 41.86
C SER A 57 7.91 -10.57 40.87
N ALA A 58 7.31 -10.33 39.69
CA ALA A 58 7.11 -11.34 38.67
C ALA A 58 8.42 -11.78 38.00
N LEU A 59 9.25 -10.83 37.58
CA LEU A 59 10.42 -11.07 36.70
C LEU A 59 11.39 -12.16 37.21
N PRO A 60 11.76 -12.24 38.53
CA PRO A 60 12.60 -13.31 39.03
C PRO A 60 12.01 -14.72 38.84
N TYR A 61 10.70 -14.88 39.02
CA TYR A 61 10.03 -16.16 38.77
C TYR A 61 10.01 -16.52 37.28
N GLY A 62 9.81 -15.52 36.41
CA GLY A 62 9.89 -15.72 34.97
C GLY A 62 11.24 -16.25 34.52
N TRP A 63 12.36 -15.69 35.02
CA TRP A 63 13.69 -16.18 34.76
C TRP A 63 13.92 -17.60 35.29
N GLN A 64 13.40 -17.94 36.47
CA GLN A 64 13.47 -19.28 37.01
C GLN A 64 12.70 -20.28 36.12
N VAL A 65 11.51 -19.93 35.64
CA VAL A 65 10.76 -20.79 34.68
C VAL A 65 11.57 -21.06 33.43
N LEU A 66 12.19 -19.99 32.84
CA LEU A 66 13.01 -20.18 31.63
C LEU A 66 14.31 -20.94 31.88
N SER A 67 14.83 -20.93 33.12
CA SER A 67 15.98 -21.75 33.48
C SER A 67 15.59 -23.24 33.61
N CYS A 68 14.37 -23.53 34.07
CA CYS A 68 13.83 -24.88 34.20
C CYS A 68 13.41 -25.48 32.85
N ASP A 69 12.57 -24.74 32.09
CA ASP A 69 12.07 -25.22 30.79
C ASP A 69 11.70 -24.04 29.87
N LYS A 70 12.46 -23.86 28.80
CA LYS A 70 12.29 -22.78 27.84
C LYS A 70 11.09 -22.99 26.90
N LYS A 71 10.49 -24.19 26.83
CA LYS A 71 9.45 -24.55 25.87
C LYS A 71 8.07 -24.72 26.50
N LYS A 72 7.99 -25.21 27.73
CA LYS A 72 6.72 -25.64 28.33
C LYS A 72 5.62 -24.59 28.32
N PHE A 73 5.95 -23.33 28.57
CA PHE A 73 5.02 -22.19 28.59
C PHE A 73 5.33 -21.16 27.52
N ALA A 74 6.07 -21.51 26.48
CA ALA A 74 6.61 -20.58 25.48
C ALA A 74 5.57 -19.61 24.91
N LYS A 75 4.37 -20.12 24.56
CA LYS A 75 3.26 -19.30 24.04
C LYS A 75 2.85 -18.11 24.94
N TRP A 76 3.11 -18.21 26.25
CA TRP A 76 2.63 -17.24 27.22
C TRP A 76 3.75 -16.51 27.96
N ILE A 77 4.85 -17.23 28.29
CA ILE A 77 5.87 -16.71 29.18
C ILE A 77 6.68 -15.61 28.52
N TYR A 78 7.04 -15.75 27.24
CA TYR A 78 7.87 -14.76 26.56
C TYR A 78 7.16 -13.41 26.42
N TYR A 79 5.88 -13.37 26.06
CA TYR A 79 5.11 -12.10 26.02
C TYR A 79 4.97 -11.46 27.39
N LYS A 80 4.63 -12.26 28.41
CA LYS A 80 4.49 -11.71 29.77
C LYS A 80 5.81 -11.24 30.36
N MET A 81 6.92 -11.91 30.07
CA MET A 81 8.23 -11.44 30.50
C MET A 81 8.66 -10.17 29.76
N GLU A 82 8.34 -10.07 28.48
CA GLU A 82 8.54 -8.84 27.73
C GLU A 82 7.79 -7.68 28.38
N ASP A 83 6.51 -7.86 28.73
CA ASP A 83 5.74 -6.84 29.44
C ASP A 83 6.45 -6.38 30.72
N CYS A 84 6.97 -7.33 31.53
CA CYS A 84 7.72 -7.01 32.73
C CYS A 84 9.00 -6.20 32.43
N LEU A 85 9.81 -6.69 31.48
CA LEU A 85 11.08 -6.07 31.12
C LEU A 85 10.90 -4.65 30.58
N TRP A 86 9.90 -4.45 29.69
CA TRP A 86 9.62 -3.14 29.12
C TRP A 86 9.09 -2.17 30.17
N TYR A 87 8.14 -2.60 31.00
CA TYR A 87 7.59 -1.75 32.02
C TYR A 87 8.66 -1.30 33.03
N LEU A 88 9.51 -2.23 33.49
CA LEU A 88 10.58 -1.92 34.44
C LEU A 88 11.66 -1.04 33.83
N HIS A 89 12.03 -1.28 32.58
CA HIS A 89 12.98 -0.41 31.86
C HIS A 89 12.45 1.02 31.75
N ASP A 90 11.18 1.20 31.32
CA ASP A 90 10.62 2.52 31.03
C ASP A 90 10.22 3.28 32.31
N SER A 91 9.90 2.58 33.43
CA SER A 91 9.49 3.18 34.69
C SER A 91 10.66 3.47 35.64
N SER A 92 11.82 2.88 35.41
CA SER A 92 13.00 3.06 36.26
C SER A 92 13.85 4.25 35.79
N ALA A 93 14.65 4.81 36.70
CA ALA A 93 15.50 5.95 36.37
C ALA A 93 16.57 5.54 35.34
N VAL A 94 16.76 6.36 34.33
CA VAL A 94 17.77 6.13 33.28
C VAL A 94 19.15 5.92 33.90
N GLY A 95 19.81 4.82 33.52
CA GLY A 95 21.14 4.46 34.04
C GLY A 95 21.14 3.83 35.43
N SER A 96 19.96 3.52 36.02
CA SER A 96 19.89 2.75 37.27
C SER A 96 20.45 1.33 37.08
N GLU A 97 20.75 0.65 38.18
CA GLU A 97 21.21 -0.74 38.15
C GLU A 97 20.16 -1.68 37.56
N GLU A 98 18.87 -1.37 37.77
CA GLU A 98 17.76 -2.14 37.21
C GLU A 98 17.71 -2.02 35.69
N VAL A 99 17.78 -0.78 35.14
CA VAL A 99 17.84 -0.56 33.69
C VAL A 99 19.03 -1.28 33.07
N LYS A 100 20.22 -1.14 33.63
CA LYS A 100 21.42 -1.82 33.15
C LYS A 100 21.26 -3.34 33.14
N SER A 101 20.71 -3.92 34.23
CA SER A 101 20.48 -5.35 34.31
C SER A 101 19.51 -5.88 33.23
N ILE A 102 18.49 -5.06 32.88
CA ILE A 102 17.59 -5.37 31.80
C ILE A 102 18.30 -5.27 30.46
N GLU A 103 19.03 -4.17 30.21
CA GLU A 103 19.78 -3.96 28.98
C GLU A 103 20.82 -5.06 28.73
N ASP A 104 21.53 -5.54 29.78
CA ASP A 104 22.51 -6.63 29.70
C ASP A 104 21.86 -7.98 29.33
N SER A 105 20.59 -8.21 29.67
CA SER A 105 19.92 -9.49 29.48
C SER A 105 18.95 -9.52 28.29
N ILE A 106 18.51 -8.36 27.76
CA ILE A 106 17.37 -8.27 26.83
C ILE A 106 17.63 -8.97 25.49
N LEU A 107 18.83 -8.85 24.93
CA LEU A 107 19.15 -9.54 23.66
C LEU A 107 19.16 -11.06 23.81
N ASN A 108 19.69 -11.56 24.95
CA ASN A 108 19.66 -12.98 25.23
C ASN A 108 18.23 -13.49 25.46
N PHE A 109 17.38 -12.68 26.10
CA PHE A 109 15.95 -12.97 26.22
C PHE A 109 15.29 -13.12 24.85
N TYR A 110 15.44 -12.14 23.95
CA TYR A 110 14.85 -12.23 22.61
C TYR A 110 15.42 -13.38 21.79
N ASN A 111 16.71 -13.65 21.85
CA ASN A 111 17.32 -14.81 21.19
C ASN A 111 16.70 -16.12 21.68
N THR A 112 16.47 -16.22 23.00
CA THR A 112 15.84 -17.38 23.61
C THR A 112 14.37 -17.50 23.15
N ALA A 113 13.62 -16.40 23.14
CA ALA A 113 12.24 -16.39 22.65
C ALA A 113 12.14 -16.84 21.19
N ILE A 114 12.95 -16.29 20.31
CA ILE A 114 13.02 -16.65 18.88
C ILE A 114 13.36 -18.14 18.70
N GLN A 115 14.31 -18.66 19.47
CA GLN A 115 14.75 -20.04 19.36
C GLN A 115 13.70 -21.06 19.86
N TYR A 116 13.03 -20.75 20.95
CA TYR A 116 12.17 -21.73 21.65
C TYR A 116 10.67 -21.50 21.42
N TYR A 117 10.29 -20.38 20.81
CA TYR A 117 8.92 -20.09 20.38
C TYR A 117 8.87 -19.58 18.93
N PRO A 118 9.02 -20.47 17.94
CA PRO A 118 9.06 -20.08 16.52
C PRO A 118 7.81 -19.36 16.02
N ASP A 119 6.63 -19.66 16.56
CA ASP A 119 5.37 -18.97 16.18
C ASP A 119 5.39 -17.48 16.52
N GLY A 120 6.18 -17.05 17.49
CA GLY A 120 6.38 -15.66 17.87
C GLY A 120 7.63 -15.00 17.27
N MET A 121 8.37 -15.74 16.44
CA MET A 121 9.70 -15.33 15.97
C MET A 121 9.71 -13.95 15.30
N ALA A 122 8.77 -13.69 14.40
CA ALA A 122 8.67 -12.41 13.69
C ALA A 122 8.43 -11.23 14.65
N TYR A 123 7.56 -11.43 15.64
CA TYR A 123 7.29 -10.43 16.67
C TYR A 123 8.54 -10.14 17.52
N PHE A 124 9.18 -11.17 18.06
CA PHE A 124 10.34 -10.98 18.94
C PHE A 124 11.57 -10.48 18.18
N GLN A 125 11.71 -10.80 16.91
CA GLN A 125 12.84 -10.31 16.11
C GLN A 125 12.75 -8.80 15.87
N VAL A 126 11.58 -8.27 15.55
CA VAL A 126 11.44 -6.81 15.37
C VAL A 126 11.61 -6.05 16.67
N ARG A 127 11.12 -6.61 17.78
CA ARG A 127 11.32 -6.04 19.12
C ARG A 127 12.79 -6.05 19.53
N LYS A 128 13.51 -7.14 19.21
CA LYS A 128 14.97 -7.23 19.37
C LYS A 128 15.69 -6.14 18.59
N ALA A 129 15.36 -5.94 17.32
CA ALA A 129 15.95 -4.89 16.49
C ALA A 129 15.71 -3.51 17.10
N PHE A 130 14.50 -3.26 17.57
CA PHE A 130 14.14 -1.99 18.20
C PHE A 130 14.94 -1.71 19.48
N VAL A 131 15.09 -2.68 20.38
CA VAL A 131 15.87 -2.46 21.61
C VAL A 131 17.37 -2.35 21.31
N ALA A 132 17.88 -3.08 20.32
CA ALA A 132 19.27 -2.95 19.88
C ALA A 132 19.59 -1.52 19.44
N GLU A 133 18.67 -0.89 18.72
CA GLU A 133 18.81 0.49 18.25
C GLU A 133 18.56 1.52 19.36
N THR A 134 17.48 1.38 20.12
CA THR A 134 16.98 2.48 20.98
C THR A 134 17.49 2.41 22.41
N TRP A 135 17.56 1.22 23.01
CA TRP A 135 18.04 1.04 24.37
C TRP A 135 19.56 0.89 24.40
N LEU A 136 20.07 -0.09 23.64
CA LEU A 136 21.48 -0.45 23.66
C LEU A 136 22.34 0.46 22.76
N LYS A 137 21.71 1.15 21.82
CA LYS A 137 22.40 2.05 20.86
C LYS A 137 23.59 1.38 20.20
N LEU A 138 23.39 0.14 19.75
CA LEU A 138 24.41 -0.63 19.06
C LEU A 138 24.81 0.08 17.75
N ASP A 139 25.92 -0.34 17.19
CA ASP A 139 26.36 0.20 15.90
C ASP A 139 25.33 0.00 14.79
N ALA A 140 25.37 0.86 13.77
CA ALA A 140 24.39 0.89 12.71
C ALA A 140 24.33 -0.42 11.92
N GLU A 141 25.47 -1.08 11.70
CA GLU A 141 25.54 -2.33 10.93
C GLU A 141 24.83 -3.45 11.68
N THR A 142 25.05 -3.56 12.99
CA THR A 142 24.35 -4.52 13.86
C THR A 142 22.83 -4.26 13.86
N CYS A 143 22.41 -3.00 14.04
CA CYS A 143 20.98 -2.64 14.03
C CYS A 143 20.33 -2.94 12.68
N ILE A 144 20.97 -2.60 11.57
CA ILE A 144 20.52 -2.89 10.21
C ILE A 144 20.35 -4.40 10.01
N ALA A 145 21.33 -5.20 10.47
CA ALA A 145 21.26 -6.65 10.37
C ALA A 145 20.07 -7.25 11.15
N GLU A 146 19.76 -6.72 12.33
CA GLU A 146 18.61 -7.20 13.11
C GLU A 146 17.28 -6.78 12.51
N TYR A 147 17.14 -5.56 11.95
CA TYR A 147 15.94 -5.17 11.21
C TYR A 147 15.79 -5.93 9.90
N GLN A 148 16.87 -6.26 9.20
CA GLN A 148 16.81 -7.08 8.00
C GLN A 148 16.23 -8.47 8.32
N LYS A 149 16.70 -9.13 9.38
CA LYS A 149 16.12 -10.41 9.84
C LYS A 149 14.63 -10.27 10.17
N ALA A 150 14.22 -9.16 10.79
CA ALA A 150 12.81 -8.92 11.09
C ALA A 150 11.96 -8.79 9.81
N ALA A 151 12.47 -8.09 8.81
CA ALA A 151 11.81 -7.96 7.50
C ALA A 151 11.78 -9.31 6.74
N ASP A 152 12.82 -10.15 6.85
CA ASP A 152 12.87 -11.49 6.25
C ASP A 152 11.84 -12.43 6.90
N TYR A 153 11.62 -12.32 8.22
CA TYR A 153 10.62 -13.12 8.94
C TYR A 153 9.19 -12.61 8.73
N ASN A 154 9.02 -11.32 8.53
CA ASN A 154 7.72 -10.70 8.27
C ASN A 154 7.86 -9.55 7.25
N PRO A 155 7.68 -9.82 5.94
CA PRO A 155 7.66 -8.79 4.92
C PRO A 155 6.56 -7.72 5.10
N GLU A 156 5.51 -8.05 5.91
CA GLU A 156 4.42 -7.15 6.28
C GLU A 156 4.62 -6.49 7.65
N MET A 157 5.87 -6.41 8.11
CA MET A 157 6.25 -5.72 9.35
C MET A 157 5.64 -4.31 9.40
N ASP A 158 5.25 -3.86 10.59
CA ASP A 158 4.62 -2.55 10.80
C ASP A 158 5.47 -1.40 10.21
N SER A 159 4.79 -0.42 9.60
CA SER A 159 5.42 0.73 8.93
C SER A 159 6.31 1.55 9.85
N TYR A 160 6.00 1.59 11.14
CA TYR A 160 6.84 2.24 12.14
C TYR A 160 8.26 1.64 12.19
N TYR A 161 8.37 0.31 12.19
CA TYR A 161 9.67 -0.37 12.21
C TYR A 161 10.37 -0.31 10.85
N TYR A 162 9.62 -0.39 9.75
CA TYR A 162 10.19 -0.15 8.42
C TYR A 162 10.77 1.26 8.28
N ASN A 163 10.09 2.27 8.81
CA ASN A 163 10.59 3.64 8.81
C ASN A 163 11.91 3.75 9.62
N ARG A 164 11.98 3.16 10.81
CA ARG A 164 13.22 3.12 11.59
C ARG A 164 14.37 2.46 10.84
N PHE A 165 14.09 1.33 10.21
CA PHE A 165 15.04 0.61 9.35
C PHE A 165 15.52 1.48 8.19
N GLY A 166 14.61 2.17 7.50
CA GLY A 166 14.94 3.11 6.43
C GLY A 166 15.78 4.30 6.90
N GLN A 167 15.48 4.87 8.08
CA GLN A 167 16.25 5.95 8.67
C GLN A 167 17.69 5.52 9.02
N LEU A 168 17.90 4.28 9.49
CA LEU A 168 19.24 3.74 9.72
C LEU A 168 20.06 3.70 8.43
N TYR A 169 19.45 3.29 7.31
CA TYR A 169 20.12 3.35 6.01
C TYR A 169 20.46 4.79 5.63
N ILE A 170 19.48 5.72 5.72
CA ILE A 170 19.68 7.13 5.36
C ILE A 170 20.84 7.76 6.15
N ALA A 171 20.87 7.52 7.46
CA ALA A 171 21.89 8.09 8.34
C ALA A 171 23.31 7.56 8.06
N ASN A 172 23.44 6.44 7.35
CA ASN A 172 24.71 5.76 7.08
C ASN A 172 25.03 5.63 5.58
N ILE A 173 24.39 6.45 4.71
CA ILE A 173 24.71 6.49 3.27
C ILE A 173 26.17 6.90 3.08
N SER A 174 26.88 6.15 2.25
CA SER A 174 28.23 6.48 1.76
C SER A 174 28.43 6.02 0.32
N ASP A 175 29.50 6.47 -0.33
CA ASP A 175 29.86 6.06 -1.70
C ASP A 175 30.28 4.57 -1.78
N GLU A 176 30.60 3.96 -0.64
CA GLU A 176 31.11 2.60 -0.55
C GLU A 176 30.00 1.56 -0.31
N ASN A 177 28.74 1.99 -0.06
CA ASN A 177 27.64 1.09 0.25
C ASN A 177 26.39 1.32 -0.63
N ASP A 178 25.45 0.37 -0.56
CA ASP A 178 24.17 0.41 -1.30
C ASP A 178 23.00 0.95 -0.47
N TYR A 179 23.27 1.61 0.64
CA TYR A 179 22.25 2.04 1.61
C TYR A 179 21.27 3.05 1.04
N LYS A 180 21.70 3.93 0.13
CA LYS A 180 20.80 4.82 -0.59
C LYS A 180 19.73 4.04 -1.36
N THR A 181 20.13 2.99 -2.09
CA THR A 181 19.22 2.13 -2.85
C THR A 181 18.27 1.37 -1.91
N LYS A 182 18.78 0.82 -0.82
CA LYS A 182 17.98 0.12 0.19
C LYS A 182 16.97 1.03 0.89
N ALA A 183 17.36 2.27 1.22
CA ALA A 183 16.42 3.26 1.75
C ALA A 183 15.31 3.57 0.75
N ILE A 184 15.65 3.81 -0.53
CA ILE A 184 14.69 4.01 -1.60
C ILE A 184 13.73 2.81 -1.70
N ASP A 185 14.22 1.55 -1.57
CA ASP A 185 13.39 0.35 -1.60
C ASP A 185 12.36 0.32 -0.46
N ILE A 186 12.79 0.60 0.75
CA ILE A 186 11.90 0.63 1.92
C ILE A 186 10.82 1.70 1.75
N TYR A 187 11.19 2.95 1.45
CA TYR A 187 10.22 4.03 1.37
C TYR A 187 9.28 3.93 0.16
N SER A 188 9.70 3.26 -0.91
CA SER A 188 8.78 2.97 -2.01
C SER A 188 7.78 1.89 -1.66
N LYS A 189 8.18 0.82 -0.94
CA LYS A 189 7.23 -0.15 -0.38
C LYS A 189 6.22 0.53 0.53
N LEU A 190 6.67 1.39 1.44
CA LEU A 190 5.80 2.15 2.33
C LEU A 190 4.85 3.08 1.55
N ALA A 191 5.32 3.77 0.51
CA ALA A 191 4.48 4.63 -0.31
C ALA A 191 3.40 3.86 -1.11
N VAL A 192 3.66 2.61 -1.50
CA VAL A 192 2.68 1.72 -2.13
C VAL A 192 1.67 1.19 -1.11
N ARG A 193 2.13 0.85 0.08
CA ARG A 193 1.32 0.28 1.17
C ARG A 193 0.39 1.32 1.80
N GLU A 194 0.88 2.54 1.94
CA GLU A 194 0.18 3.66 2.56
C GLU A 194 0.14 4.87 1.61
N PRO A 195 -0.66 4.80 0.53
CA PRO A 195 -0.65 5.82 -0.53
C PRO A 195 -1.11 7.21 -0.06
N ASP A 196 -1.89 7.28 1.02
CA ASP A 196 -2.38 8.53 1.60
C ASP A 196 -1.35 9.18 2.56
N ASN A 197 -0.27 8.49 2.88
CA ASN A 197 0.77 9.01 3.76
C ASN A 197 1.81 9.81 2.96
N ALA A 198 1.70 11.13 3.01
CA ALA A 198 2.58 12.06 2.27
C ALA A 198 4.05 12.04 2.74
N GLU A 199 4.35 11.45 3.91
CA GLU A 199 5.71 11.40 4.46
C GLU A 199 6.65 10.54 3.59
N TRP A 200 6.16 9.41 3.09
CA TRP A 200 6.98 8.50 2.30
C TRP A 200 7.46 9.10 0.98
N PRO A 201 6.59 9.71 0.14
CA PRO A 201 7.04 10.44 -1.04
C PRO A 201 7.98 11.61 -0.70
N ARG A 202 7.77 12.30 0.42
CA ARG A 202 8.64 13.38 0.87
C ARG A 202 10.06 12.87 1.14
N ILE A 203 10.20 11.76 1.87
CA ILE A 203 11.51 11.16 2.14
C ILE A 203 12.16 10.69 0.83
N LEU A 204 11.41 10.02 -0.05
CA LEU A 204 11.92 9.59 -1.36
C LEU A 204 12.49 10.76 -2.17
N SER A 205 11.82 11.92 -2.16
CA SER A 205 12.29 13.10 -2.88
C SER A 205 13.61 13.66 -2.36
N THR A 206 14.01 13.34 -1.12
CA THR A 206 15.32 13.74 -0.59
C THR A 206 16.44 12.77 -1.00
N LEU A 207 16.10 11.57 -1.46
CA LEU A 207 17.04 10.53 -1.82
C LEU A 207 17.37 10.49 -3.30
N VAL A 208 16.59 11.14 -4.15
CA VAL A 208 16.77 11.15 -5.62
C VAL A 208 16.82 12.58 -6.13
N GLU A 209 17.53 12.78 -7.25
CA GLU A 209 17.65 14.10 -7.88
C GLU A 209 16.35 14.48 -8.58
N ASP A 210 15.71 13.50 -9.22
CA ASP A 210 14.43 13.66 -9.90
C ASP A 210 13.66 12.33 -9.97
N ILE A 211 12.41 12.40 -10.42
CA ILE A 211 11.54 11.23 -10.56
C ILE A 211 12.06 10.24 -11.60
N GLY A 212 12.74 10.71 -12.64
CA GLY A 212 13.34 9.87 -13.68
C GLY A 212 14.37 8.92 -13.09
N GLN A 213 15.27 9.44 -12.24
CA GLN A 213 16.27 8.65 -11.52
C GLN A 213 15.61 7.56 -10.64
N LEU A 214 14.53 7.90 -9.94
CA LEU A 214 13.79 6.92 -9.13
C LEU A 214 13.22 5.80 -10.02
N LEU A 215 12.58 6.16 -11.14
CA LEU A 215 12.02 5.19 -12.07
C LEU A 215 13.08 4.28 -12.69
N ASP A 216 14.28 4.81 -12.98
CA ASP A 216 15.40 4.03 -13.51
C ASP A 216 15.93 3.03 -12.49
N ILE A 217 16.06 3.42 -11.22
CA ILE A 217 16.42 2.52 -10.11
C ILE A 217 15.37 1.42 -9.97
N ARG A 218 14.07 1.75 -10.01
CA ARG A 218 12.97 0.77 -9.90
C ARG A 218 12.97 -0.20 -11.05
N LYS A 219 13.13 0.30 -12.27
CA LYS A 219 13.25 -0.53 -13.47
C LYS A 219 14.40 -1.52 -13.34
N LYS A 220 15.59 -1.04 -12.99
CA LYS A 220 16.77 -1.87 -12.80
C LYS A 220 16.58 -2.93 -11.72
N ASN A 221 15.97 -2.58 -10.59
CA ASN A 221 15.69 -3.53 -9.51
C ASN A 221 14.75 -4.66 -9.96
N TRP A 222 13.75 -4.34 -10.79
CA TRP A 222 12.88 -5.35 -11.38
C TRP A 222 13.59 -6.17 -12.47
N GLU A 223 14.39 -5.54 -13.33
CA GLU A 223 15.15 -6.24 -14.39
C GLU A 223 16.14 -7.26 -13.82
N LEU A 224 16.71 -7.01 -12.63
CA LEU A 224 17.60 -7.95 -11.94
C LEU A 224 16.85 -9.18 -11.37
N ASP A 225 15.53 -9.09 -11.22
CA ASP A 225 14.68 -10.17 -10.72
C ASP A 225 13.31 -10.09 -11.41
N LYS A 226 13.33 -10.34 -12.72
CA LYS A 226 12.23 -10.10 -13.66
C LYS A 226 10.97 -10.91 -13.34
N GLU A 227 11.11 -12.03 -12.63
CA GLU A 227 10.01 -12.91 -12.23
C GLU A 227 9.32 -12.49 -10.93
N ASN A 228 9.79 -11.44 -10.26
CA ASN A 228 9.29 -10.96 -8.98
C ASN A 228 8.10 -9.99 -9.15
N PRO A 229 6.85 -10.39 -8.78
CA PRO A 229 5.68 -9.54 -8.96
C PRO A 229 5.70 -8.30 -8.05
N GLU A 230 6.32 -8.38 -6.87
CA GLU A 230 6.40 -7.25 -5.94
C GLU A 230 7.25 -6.11 -6.53
N LYS A 231 8.41 -6.45 -7.09
CA LYS A 231 9.28 -5.46 -7.75
C LYS A 231 8.62 -4.85 -8.98
N ALA A 232 7.92 -5.67 -9.78
CA ALA A 232 7.13 -5.19 -10.91
C ALA A 232 6.05 -4.21 -10.47
N TRP A 233 5.32 -4.54 -9.39
CA TRP A 233 4.26 -3.68 -8.85
C TRP A 233 4.79 -2.38 -8.28
N ILE A 234 5.90 -2.39 -7.53
CA ILE A 234 6.54 -1.19 -7.02
C ILE A 234 6.93 -0.26 -8.18
N TYR A 235 7.56 -0.80 -9.23
CA TYR A 235 7.92 -0.01 -10.41
C TYR A 235 6.68 0.53 -11.13
N ALA A 236 5.69 -0.31 -11.40
CA ALA A 236 4.44 0.11 -12.07
C ALA A 236 3.71 1.20 -11.29
N SER A 237 3.56 1.02 -9.99
CA SER A 237 2.87 1.98 -9.10
C SER A 237 3.57 3.34 -9.08
N GLU A 238 4.90 3.35 -9.06
CA GLU A 238 5.68 4.58 -9.12
C GLU A 238 5.51 5.29 -10.47
N CYS A 239 5.49 4.53 -11.57
CA CYS A 239 5.23 5.07 -12.91
C CYS A 239 3.81 5.68 -13.00
N ILE A 240 2.78 5.03 -12.45
CA ILE A 240 1.41 5.55 -12.42
C ILE A 240 1.33 6.82 -11.58
N ARG A 241 1.88 6.81 -10.37
CA ARG A 241 1.89 7.95 -9.45
C ARG A 241 2.56 9.19 -10.06
N SER A 242 3.63 8.99 -10.80
CA SER A 242 4.39 10.03 -11.50
C SER A 242 3.86 10.35 -12.90
N GLN A 243 2.72 9.76 -13.30
CA GLN A 243 2.08 9.91 -14.61
C GLN A 243 2.97 9.47 -15.81
N ASN A 244 3.96 8.62 -15.57
CA ASN A 244 4.80 8.01 -16.60
C ASN A 244 4.13 6.72 -17.14
N TYR A 245 2.94 6.87 -17.72
CA TYR A 245 2.07 5.76 -18.10
C TYR A 245 2.71 4.79 -19.10
N GLU A 246 3.52 5.28 -20.05
CA GLU A 246 4.23 4.44 -21.00
C GLU A 246 5.15 3.41 -20.31
N ARG A 247 5.87 3.86 -19.29
CA ARG A 247 6.79 3.00 -18.52
C ARG A 247 6.05 2.02 -17.60
N ALA A 248 4.79 2.31 -17.25
CA ALA A 248 3.97 1.44 -16.43
C ALA A 248 3.45 0.19 -17.15
N ILE A 249 3.35 0.24 -18.49
CA ILE A 249 2.68 -0.79 -19.28
C ILE A 249 3.40 -2.14 -19.15
N GLU A 250 4.69 -2.22 -19.41
CA GLU A 250 5.44 -3.48 -19.39
C GLU A 250 5.33 -4.24 -18.05
N PRO A 251 5.57 -3.59 -16.86
CA PRO A 251 5.42 -4.29 -15.61
C PRO A 251 3.95 -4.66 -15.29
N LEU A 252 2.96 -3.86 -15.75
CA LEU A 252 1.55 -4.20 -15.58
C LEU A 252 1.11 -5.37 -16.47
N GLU A 253 1.60 -5.44 -17.72
CA GLU A 253 1.39 -6.59 -18.61
C GLU A 253 1.96 -7.89 -18.00
N PHE A 254 3.15 -7.81 -17.39
CA PHE A 254 3.72 -8.93 -16.64
C PHE A 254 2.83 -9.34 -15.46
N LEU A 255 2.34 -8.37 -14.68
CA LEU A 255 1.52 -8.63 -13.49
C LEU A 255 0.18 -9.30 -13.83
N ILE A 256 -0.50 -8.89 -14.90
CA ILE A 256 -1.75 -9.53 -15.33
C ILE A 256 -1.52 -10.95 -15.89
N GLN A 257 -0.34 -11.25 -16.42
CA GLN A 257 0.00 -12.62 -16.83
C GLN A 257 0.20 -13.53 -15.60
N LYS A 258 0.81 -13.01 -14.52
CA LYS A 258 1.02 -13.76 -13.27
C LYS A 258 -0.27 -13.90 -12.44
N SER A 259 -1.12 -12.88 -12.45
CA SER A 259 -2.33 -12.80 -11.64
C SER A 259 -3.51 -12.21 -12.44
N PRO A 260 -4.09 -12.98 -13.38
CA PRO A 260 -5.08 -12.47 -14.34
C PRO A 260 -6.42 -12.07 -13.73
N GLU A 261 -6.70 -12.47 -12.48
CA GLU A 261 -7.93 -12.11 -11.76
C GLU A 261 -7.78 -10.87 -10.88
N THR A 262 -6.59 -10.25 -10.84
CA THR A 262 -6.35 -9.07 -9.99
C THR A 262 -6.90 -7.81 -10.66
N ILE A 263 -8.07 -7.39 -10.23
CA ILE A 263 -8.81 -6.22 -10.76
C ILE A 263 -7.93 -4.95 -10.75
N ASN A 264 -7.15 -4.73 -9.69
CA ASN A 264 -6.30 -3.53 -9.58
C ASN A 264 -5.28 -3.45 -10.71
N TYR A 265 -4.62 -4.54 -11.06
CA TYR A 265 -3.64 -4.55 -12.14
C TYR A 265 -4.26 -4.21 -13.50
N TRP A 266 -5.41 -4.82 -13.80
CA TRP A 266 -6.17 -4.50 -15.01
C TRP A 266 -6.65 -3.05 -15.06
N ASN A 267 -7.09 -2.49 -13.93
CA ASN A 267 -7.55 -1.10 -13.86
C ASN A 267 -6.41 -0.11 -14.13
N GLN A 268 -5.23 -0.35 -13.53
CA GLN A 268 -4.06 0.48 -13.76
C GLN A 268 -3.57 0.34 -15.21
N LEU A 269 -3.58 -0.86 -15.76
CA LEU A 269 -3.18 -1.10 -17.15
C LEU A 269 -4.14 -0.44 -18.16
N ALA A 270 -5.45 -0.57 -17.95
CA ALA A 270 -6.46 0.09 -18.77
C ALA A 270 -6.29 1.62 -18.76
N THR A 271 -6.01 2.16 -17.58
CA THR A 271 -5.72 3.60 -17.40
C THR A 271 -4.45 3.99 -18.15
N ALA A 272 -3.38 3.23 -18.01
CA ALA A 272 -2.12 3.49 -18.70
C ALA A 272 -2.28 3.46 -20.22
N TYR A 273 -2.91 2.43 -20.77
CA TYR A 273 -3.21 2.34 -22.19
C TYR A 273 -4.02 3.52 -22.70
N ASN A 274 -5.07 3.91 -21.94
CA ASN A 274 -5.89 5.05 -22.32
C ASN A 274 -5.09 6.37 -22.33
N LYS A 275 -4.24 6.58 -21.32
CA LYS A 275 -3.42 7.80 -21.20
C LYS A 275 -2.36 7.93 -22.29
N VAL A 276 -1.84 6.81 -22.81
CA VAL A 276 -0.88 6.82 -23.93
C VAL A 276 -1.53 6.71 -25.31
N GLY A 277 -2.88 6.71 -25.38
CA GLY A 277 -3.61 6.65 -26.64
C GLY A 277 -3.72 5.25 -27.27
N ARG A 278 -3.34 4.19 -26.57
CA ARG A 278 -3.51 2.79 -27.02
C ARG A 278 -4.98 2.35 -26.78
N LEU A 279 -5.91 3.03 -27.46
CA LEU A 279 -7.36 2.90 -27.22
C LEU A 279 -7.90 1.48 -27.41
N GLY A 280 -7.35 0.70 -28.35
CA GLY A 280 -7.74 -0.70 -28.56
C GLY A 280 -7.36 -1.60 -27.38
N ASP A 281 -6.16 -1.41 -26.83
CA ASP A 281 -5.68 -2.16 -25.67
C ASP A 281 -6.47 -1.77 -24.42
N ALA A 282 -6.76 -0.47 -24.24
CA ALA A 282 -7.61 0.03 -23.17
C ALA A 282 -9.03 -0.56 -23.24
N GLU A 283 -9.64 -0.63 -24.45
CA GLU A 283 -10.94 -1.27 -24.68
C GLU A 283 -10.91 -2.75 -24.22
N ASN A 284 -9.89 -3.50 -24.60
CA ASN A 284 -9.72 -4.90 -24.20
C ASN A 284 -9.57 -5.07 -22.68
N ALA A 285 -8.79 -4.20 -22.05
CA ALA A 285 -8.56 -4.23 -20.61
C ALA A 285 -9.85 -3.91 -19.82
N TYR A 286 -10.62 -2.87 -20.22
CA TYR A 286 -11.92 -2.59 -19.60
C TYR A 286 -12.95 -3.68 -19.83
N ASN A 287 -12.95 -4.32 -20.99
CA ASN A 287 -13.82 -5.50 -21.25
C ASN A 287 -13.47 -6.68 -20.33
N THR A 288 -12.19 -6.86 -19.99
CA THR A 288 -11.77 -7.86 -19.01
C THR A 288 -12.22 -7.47 -17.61
N LEU A 289 -12.08 -6.21 -17.21
CA LEU A 289 -12.59 -5.70 -15.93
C LEU A 289 -14.11 -5.92 -15.78
N ILE A 290 -14.89 -5.68 -16.83
CA ILE A 290 -16.34 -5.94 -16.84
C ILE A 290 -16.66 -7.43 -16.65
N LYS A 291 -15.83 -8.34 -17.17
CA LYS A 291 -16.00 -9.78 -16.94
C LYS A 291 -15.70 -10.17 -15.50
N LEU A 292 -14.67 -9.56 -14.89
CA LEU A 292 -14.26 -9.81 -13.52
C LEU A 292 -15.22 -9.18 -12.50
N ASP A 293 -15.67 -7.96 -12.78
CA ASP A 293 -16.63 -7.22 -11.94
C ASP A 293 -17.65 -6.46 -12.82
N PRO A 294 -18.80 -7.06 -13.15
CA PRO A 294 -19.78 -6.48 -14.05
C PRO A 294 -20.64 -5.36 -13.45
N ASN A 295 -20.45 -5.03 -12.17
CA ASN A 295 -21.29 -4.05 -11.48
C ASN A 295 -20.65 -2.67 -11.33
N THR A 296 -19.36 -2.56 -11.55
CA THR A 296 -18.62 -1.28 -11.44
C THR A 296 -18.92 -0.38 -12.63
N LYS A 297 -19.69 0.69 -12.39
CA LYS A 297 -20.13 1.68 -13.38
C LYS A 297 -19.00 2.35 -14.15
N ASP A 298 -17.86 2.54 -13.47
CA ASP A 298 -16.72 3.29 -14.01
C ASP A 298 -16.08 2.61 -15.21
N TYR A 299 -16.10 1.28 -15.28
CA TYR A 299 -15.58 0.54 -16.43
C TYR A 299 -16.37 0.83 -17.69
N TYR A 300 -17.71 0.84 -17.59
CA TYR A 300 -18.60 1.20 -18.71
C TYR A 300 -18.43 2.67 -19.09
N PHE A 301 -18.30 3.55 -18.12
CA PHE A 301 -18.08 4.97 -18.37
C PHE A 301 -16.77 5.20 -19.14
N ASN A 302 -15.69 4.57 -18.72
CA ASN A 302 -14.39 4.65 -19.40
C ASN A 302 -14.43 4.09 -20.82
N LEU A 303 -15.16 2.98 -21.06
CA LEU A 303 -15.41 2.51 -22.42
C LEU A 303 -16.20 3.53 -23.24
N GLY A 304 -17.17 4.21 -22.63
CA GLY A 304 -17.89 5.31 -23.26
C GLY A 304 -16.95 6.43 -23.72
N LEU A 305 -15.98 6.81 -22.87
CA LEU A 305 -14.97 7.81 -23.22
C LEU A 305 -14.06 7.34 -24.37
N ILE A 306 -13.59 6.09 -24.31
CA ILE A 306 -12.74 5.50 -25.38
C ILE A 306 -13.50 5.50 -26.72
N TYR A 307 -14.77 5.07 -26.75
CA TYR A 307 -15.55 5.10 -27.99
C TYR A 307 -15.83 6.53 -28.50
N LYS A 308 -15.97 7.50 -27.59
CA LYS A 308 -16.05 8.91 -27.98
C LYS A 308 -14.76 9.36 -28.67
N GLU A 309 -13.60 9.06 -28.12
CA GLU A 309 -12.30 9.40 -28.71
C GLU A 309 -12.09 8.71 -30.07
N GLN A 310 -12.63 7.50 -30.24
CA GLN A 310 -12.62 6.78 -31.53
C GLN A 310 -13.66 7.33 -32.53
N GLY A 311 -14.45 8.36 -32.18
CA GLY A 311 -15.52 8.89 -33.02
C GLY A 311 -16.75 7.96 -33.13
N LYS A 312 -16.83 6.88 -32.37
CA LYS A 312 -17.92 5.91 -32.37
C LYS A 312 -19.06 6.34 -31.43
N LEU A 313 -19.72 7.47 -31.77
CA LEU A 313 -20.64 8.17 -30.86
C LEU A 313 -21.83 7.29 -30.43
N SER A 314 -22.37 6.42 -31.31
CA SER A 314 -23.45 5.50 -30.97
C SER A 314 -23.06 4.51 -29.87
N LYS A 315 -21.88 3.89 -30.00
CA LYS A 315 -21.33 2.99 -28.97
C LYS A 315 -21.02 3.74 -27.68
N SER A 316 -20.42 4.92 -27.78
CA SER A 316 -20.12 5.77 -26.63
C SER A 316 -21.39 6.03 -25.82
N ARG A 317 -22.48 6.45 -26.47
CA ARG A 317 -23.77 6.65 -25.80
C ARG A 317 -24.26 5.37 -25.10
N GLN A 318 -24.24 4.24 -25.78
CA GLN A 318 -24.67 2.97 -25.21
C GLN A 318 -23.94 2.65 -23.90
N TYR A 319 -22.62 2.84 -23.87
CA TYR A 319 -21.83 2.57 -22.68
C TYR A 319 -22.07 3.59 -21.56
N PHE A 320 -22.32 4.87 -21.88
CA PHE A 320 -22.75 5.84 -20.87
C PHE A 320 -24.15 5.53 -20.31
N GLU A 321 -25.09 5.05 -21.15
CA GLU A 321 -26.40 4.58 -20.69
C GLU A 321 -26.25 3.40 -19.72
N ILE A 322 -25.42 2.40 -20.04
CA ILE A 322 -25.13 1.26 -19.14
C ILE A 322 -24.50 1.75 -17.83
N ALA A 323 -23.53 2.68 -17.89
CA ALA A 323 -22.90 3.25 -16.69
C ALA A 323 -23.93 3.97 -15.81
N ASN A 324 -24.86 4.73 -16.41
CA ASN A 324 -25.95 5.37 -15.69
C ASN A 324 -26.86 4.35 -14.99
N ASP A 325 -27.22 3.27 -15.69
CA ASP A 325 -28.11 2.22 -15.17
C ASP A 325 -27.43 1.45 -14.02
N LYS A 326 -26.13 1.11 -14.17
CA LYS A 326 -25.34 0.49 -13.09
C LYS A 326 -25.22 1.37 -11.85
N ALA A 327 -25.27 2.69 -12.02
CA ALA A 327 -25.24 3.64 -10.91
C ALA A 327 -26.62 3.88 -10.27
N GLY A 328 -27.72 3.38 -10.85
CA GLY A 328 -29.07 3.74 -10.43
C GLY A 328 -29.43 5.21 -10.69
N GLY A 329 -28.76 5.84 -11.65
CA GLY A 329 -28.84 7.26 -11.97
C GLY A 329 -27.51 7.99 -11.68
N TRP A 330 -26.87 8.51 -12.75
CA TRP A 330 -25.60 9.19 -12.63
C TRP A 330 -25.52 10.44 -13.53
N GLY A 331 -25.55 11.62 -12.91
CA GLY A 331 -25.54 12.92 -13.61
C GLY A 331 -24.38 13.07 -14.60
N MET A 332 -23.18 12.61 -14.24
CA MET A 332 -22.00 12.67 -15.13
C MET A 332 -22.15 11.82 -16.39
N ALA A 333 -22.74 10.62 -16.29
CA ALA A 333 -22.99 9.78 -17.46
C ALA A 333 -24.01 10.43 -18.41
N ILE A 334 -25.09 11.00 -17.86
CA ILE A 334 -26.10 11.75 -18.65
C ILE A 334 -25.50 13.01 -19.25
N PHE A 335 -24.67 13.74 -18.51
CA PHE A 335 -23.93 14.90 -19.03
C PHE A 335 -23.05 14.51 -20.22
N SER A 336 -22.32 13.38 -20.11
CA SER A 336 -21.48 12.88 -21.19
C SER A 336 -22.27 12.51 -22.44
N ILE A 337 -23.50 11.99 -22.30
CA ILE A 337 -24.43 11.77 -23.43
C ILE A 337 -24.78 13.11 -24.09
N GLY A 338 -25.06 14.15 -23.30
CA GLY A 338 -25.31 15.50 -23.84
C GLY A 338 -24.15 16.05 -24.66
N LEU A 339 -22.91 15.80 -24.19
CA LEU A 339 -21.69 16.17 -24.92
C LEU A 339 -21.57 15.44 -26.26
N LEU A 340 -22.03 14.19 -26.39
CA LEU A 340 -22.04 13.47 -27.67
C LEU A 340 -23.02 14.13 -28.68
N TYR A 341 -24.21 14.52 -28.22
CA TYR A 341 -25.18 15.20 -29.07
C TYR A 341 -24.65 16.56 -29.50
N GLU A 342 -24.07 17.31 -28.58
CA GLU A 342 -23.46 18.60 -28.90
C GLU A 342 -22.31 18.46 -29.90
N GLN A 343 -21.45 17.44 -29.73
CA GLN A 343 -20.38 17.14 -30.67
C GLN A 343 -20.95 16.84 -32.06
N ALA A 344 -21.95 15.96 -32.14
CA ALA A 344 -22.60 15.64 -33.43
C ALA A 344 -23.19 16.87 -34.12
N ALA A 345 -23.84 17.75 -33.33
CA ALA A 345 -24.35 19.04 -33.87
C ALA A 345 -23.27 19.96 -34.41
N ARG A 346 -22.14 20.00 -33.72
CA ARG A 346 -20.99 20.86 -34.11
C ARG A 346 -20.27 20.31 -35.35
N ASP A 347 -20.20 19.00 -35.50
CA ASP A 347 -19.46 18.34 -36.58
C ASP A 347 -20.26 18.34 -37.91
N CYS A 348 -21.53 18.83 -37.92
CA CYS A 348 -22.40 18.90 -39.06
C CYS A 348 -22.76 20.33 -39.50
N ALA A 349 -23.30 20.49 -40.67
CA ALA A 349 -23.73 21.81 -41.19
C ALA A 349 -24.79 22.44 -40.25
N PHE A 350 -24.65 23.73 -39.94
CA PHE A 350 -25.59 24.43 -39.07
C PHE A 350 -26.88 24.74 -39.81
N ASP A 351 -27.90 23.99 -39.55
CA ASP A 351 -29.29 24.13 -40.10
C ASP A 351 -30.33 23.90 -38.99
N PHE A 352 -31.59 23.87 -39.38
CA PHE A 352 -32.70 23.62 -38.43
C PHE A 352 -32.58 22.26 -37.74
N LYS A 353 -32.14 21.19 -38.42
CA LYS A 353 -31.95 19.89 -37.83
C LYS A 353 -30.84 19.91 -36.77
N THR A 354 -29.76 20.62 -37.04
CA THR A 354 -28.65 20.84 -36.08
C THR A 354 -29.17 21.56 -34.84
N LYS A 355 -30.04 22.57 -34.99
CA LYS A 355 -30.66 23.26 -33.85
C LYS A 355 -31.50 22.30 -32.99
N LEU A 356 -32.22 21.34 -33.61
CA LEU A 356 -32.97 20.28 -32.87
C LEU A 356 -32.03 19.38 -32.04
N VAL A 357 -30.84 19.05 -32.54
CA VAL A 357 -29.84 18.27 -31.82
C VAL A 357 -29.22 19.07 -30.66
N TYR A 358 -28.98 20.38 -30.81
CA TYR A 358 -28.60 21.21 -29.69
C TYR A 358 -29.70 21.32 -28.62
N LEU A 359 -30.96 21.36 -29.00
CA LEU A 359 -32.06 21.29 -28.03
C LEU A 359 -32.09 19.96 -27.28
N LEU A 360 -31.89 18.83 -27.97
CA LEU A 360 -31.76 17.53 -27.32
C LEU A 360 -30.59 17.47 -26.36
N ALA A 361 -29.45 18.05 -26.74
CA ALA A 361 -28.25 18.15 -25.84
C ALA A 361 -28.58 18.99 -24.59
N GLN A 362 -29.27 20.14 -24.79
CA GLN A 362 -29.68 21.00 -23.69
C GLN A 362 -30.65 20.31 -22.72
N ASP A 363 -31.65 19.57 -23.25
CA ASP A 363 -32.58 18.78 -22.44
C ASP A 363 -31.86 17.65 -21.70
N THR A 364 -30.86 17.04 -22.32
CA THR A 364 -30.03 15.99 -21.69
C THR A 364 -29.20 16.60 -20.54
N TYR A 365 -28.67 17.81 -20.68
CA TYR A 365 -27.99 18.53 -19.60
C TYR A 365 -28.96 18.90 -18.46
N ARG A 366 -30.19 19.31 -18.75
CA ARG A 366 -31.23 19.53 -17.72
C ARG A 366 -31.50 18.28 -16.93
N ARG A 367 -31.60 17.12 -17.60
CA ARG A 367 -31.73 15.81 -16.92
C ARG A 367 -30.51 15.49 -16.06
N ALA A 368 -29.29 15.77 -16.52
CA ALA A 368 -28.08 15.58 -15.71
C ALA A 368 -28.13 16.43 -14.44
N VAL A 369 -28.53 17.72 -14.54
CA VAL A 369 -28.70 18.62 -13.38
C VAL A 369 -29.81 18.17 -12.44
N SER A 370 -30.91 17.56 -12.97
CA SER A 370 -31.98 17.04 -12.12
C SER A 370 -31.52 15.84 -11.28
N ILE A 371 -30.56 15.05 -11.77
CA ILE A 371 -29.97 13.90 -11.06
C ILE A 371 -28.86 14.39 -10.10
N ASP A 372 -28.02 15.31 -10.58
CA ASP A 372 -26.92 15.90 -9.80
C ASP A 372 -26.99 17.44 -9.85
N PRO A 373 -27.69 18.06 -8.90
CA PRO A 373 -27.79 19.52 -8.84
C PRO A 373 -26.46 20.25 -8.64
N LEU A 374 -25.39 19.58 -8.25
CA LEU A 374 -24.07 20.20 -8.06
C LEU A 374 -23.21 20.18 -9.34
N LEU A 375 -23.67 19.55 -10.41
CA LEU A 375 -22.95 19.44 -11.67
C LEU A 375 -22.92 20.79 -12.42
N ALA A 376 -22.00 21.68 -12.02
CA ALA A 376 -21.85 23.03 -12.56
C ALA A 376 -21.64 23.02 -14.08
N GLN A 377 -20.81 22.08 -14.57
CA GLN A 377 -20.52 21.95 -16.01
C GLN A 377 -21.79 21.76 -16.86
N ALA A 378 -22.78 20.99 -16.39
CA ALA A 378 -24.03 20.80 -17.12
C ALA A 378 -24.86 22.11 -17.14
N ARG A 379 -24.90 22.86 -16.05
CA ARG A 379 -25.56 24.18 -15.99
C ARG A 379 -24.94 25.19 -16.94
N ASP A 380 -23.61 25.24 -16.99
CA ASP A 380 -22.88 26.13 -17.89
C ASP A 380 -23.19 25.82 -19.35
N ARG A 381 -23.26 24.51 -19.70
CA ARG A 381 -23.62 24.09 -21.07
C ARG A 381 -25.06 24.43 -21.45
N ILE A 382 -26.02 24.34 -20.53
CA ILE A 382 -27.41 24.76 -20.75
C ILE A 382 -27.44 26.23 -21.18
N GLY A 383 -26.72 27.10 -20.48
CA GLY A 383 -26.61 28.52 -20.80
C GLY A 383 -25.92 28.77 -22.14
N ALA A 384 -24.78 28.11 -22.38
CA ALA A 384 -24.00 28.28 -23.61
C ALA A 384 -24.76 27.89 -24.89
N LEU A 385 -25.68 26.91 -24.80
CA LEU A 385 -26.46 26.48 -25.97
C LEU A 385 -27.72 27.32 -26.23
N SER A 386 -28.05 28.29 -25.40
CA SER A 386 -29.31 29.04 -25.50
C SER A 386 -29.54 29.75 -26.86
N SER A 387 -28.47 30.17 -27.53
CA SER A 387 -28.54 30.78 -28.88
C SER A 387 -28.45 29.78 -30.03
N SER A 388 -28.13 28.50 -29.72
CA SER A 388 -27.98 27.43 -30.74
C SER A 388 -29.23 26.57 -30.91
N VAL A 389 -30.20 26.69 -30.00
CA VAL A 389 -31.48 25.95 -30.07
C VAL A 389 -32.46 26.68 -30.95
N PRO A 390 -33.54 26.04 -31.45
CA PRO A 390 -34.56 26.69 -32.28
C PRO A 390 -35.24 27.86 -31.58
N SER A 391 -35.36 28.98 -32.30
CA SER A 391 -36.10 30.19 -31.86
C SER A 391 -37.59 30.05 -32.12
N LYS A 392 -38.40 31.01 -31.64
CA LYS A 392 -39.82 31.08 -31.94
C LYS A 392 -40.09 31.22 -33.44
N GLU A 393 -39.23 31.99 -34.13
CA GLU A 393 -39.28 32.19 -35.57
C GLU A 393 -38.95 30.89 -36.31
N ASP A 394 -37.98 30.10 -35.86
CA ASP A 394 -37.69 28.78 -36.44
C ASP A 394 -38.89 27.86 -36.37
N TRP A 395 -39.56 27.78 -35.23
CA TRP A 395 -40.74 27.00 -35.05
C TRP A 395 -41.89 27.41 -36.00
N PHE A 396 -42.08 28.73 -36.10
CA PHE A 396 -43.09 29.30 -36.98
C PHE A 396 -42.84 28.97 -38.47
N PHE A 397 -41.61 29.19 -38.93
CA PHE A 397 -41.24 28.91 -40.34
C PHE A 397 -41.37 27.43 -40.69
N HIS A 398 -41.07 26.54 -39.76
CA HIS A 398 -41.19 25.10 -39.95
C HIS A 398 -42.60 24.55 -39.60
N LYS A 399 -43.57 25.43 -39.24
CA LYS A 399 -44.96 25.10 -38.92
C LYS A 399 -45.17 24.12 -37.77
N TYR A 400 -44.26 24.10 -36.80
CA TYR A 400 -44.38 23.29 -35.58
C TYR A 400 -45.10 24.07 -34.48
N LYS A 401 -45.85 23.35 -33.63
CA LYS A 401 -46.59 23.91 -32.50
C LYS A 401 -46.06 23.33 -31.19
N SER A 402 -46.27 24.03 -30.10
CA SER A 402 -45.96 23.53 -28.77
C SER A 402 -46.64 22.16 -28.57
N GLY A 403 -45.87 21.18 -28.07
CA GLY A 403 -46.28 19.81 -27.86
C GLY A 403 -46.06 18.86 -29.06
N ASP A 404 -45.72 19.37 -30.25
CA ASP A 404 -45.37 18.50 -31.38
C ASP A 404 -44.11 17.68 -31.06
N VAL A 405 -44.12 16.41 -31.50
CA VAL A 405 -42.97 15.50 -31.33
C VAL A 405 -42.22 15.39 -32.65
N ILE A 406 -40.94 15.77 -32.65
CA ILE A 406 -40.11 15.76 -33.85
C ILE A 406 -39.03 14.71 -33.70
N GLN A 407 -38.98 13.74 -34.59
CA GLN A 407 -37.89 12.77 -34.64
C GLN A 407 -36.63 13.41 -35.23
N ILE A 408 -35.51 13.24 -34.57
CA ILE A 408 -34.21 13.68 -35.07
C ILE A 408 -33.80 12.76 -36.23
N THR A 409 -33.67 13.34 -37.41
CA THR A 409 -33.34 12.65 -38.66
C THR A 409 -32.25 13.41 -39.41
N GLY A 410 -31.58 12.75 -40.35
CA GLY A 410 -30.50 13.28 -41.18
C GLY A 410 -29.25 12.43 -41.09
N ASP A 411 -28.45 12.44 -42.15
CA ASP A 411 -27.30 11.51 -42.29
C ASP A 411 -26.30 11.61 -41.12
N CYS A 412 -26.06 12.81 -40.59
CA CYS A 412 -25.22 13.05 -39.42
C CYS A 412 -25.83 12.52 -38.11
N PHE A 413 -27.17 12.35 -38.02
CA PHE A 413 -27.86 12.19 -36.75
C PHE A 413 -28.63 10.84 -36.65
N THR A 414 -28.56 9.98 -37.66
CA THR A 414 -29.30 8.68 -37.71
C THR A 414 -29.01 7.81 -36.50
N TRP A 415 -27.78 7.88 -35.94
CA TRP A 415 -27.40 7.14 -34.78
C TRP A 415 -28.08 7.58 -33.47
N ILE A 416 -28.65 8.80 -33.45
CA ILE A 416 -29.28 9.37 -32.24
C ILE A 416 -30.62 8.64 -31.94
N GLY A 417 -31.49 8.43 -32.95
CA GLY A 417 -32.74 7.68 -32.81
C GLY A 417 -33.65 8.21 -31.69
N LYS A 418 -33.61 9.50 -31.39
CA LYS A 418 -34.41 10.16 -30.34
C LYS A 418 -35.31 11.21 -30.97
N SER A 419 -36.37 11.58 -30.25
CA SER A 419 -37.28 12.66 -30.60
C SER A 419 -37.15 13.79 -29.57
N ILE A 420 -37.49 15.00 -29.95
CA ILE A 420 -37.69 16.13 -29.05
C ILE A 420 -39.15 16.55 -29.06
N THR A 421 -39.60 17.19 -27.98
CA THR A 421 -40.90 17.82 -27.90
C THR A 421 -40.72 19.34 -28.06
N VAL A 422 -41.50 19.97 -28.93
CA VAL A 422 -41.50 21.41 -29.13
C VAL A 422 -41.96 22.09 -27.82
N PRO A 423 -41.21 23.02 -27.27
CA PRO A 423 -41.50 23.68 -25.99
C PRO A 423 -42.78 24.52 -26.02
#